data_e30fbf46fcb5f9dc8d4e54c4efb6b8b5
#
_entry.id   e30fbf46fcb5f9dc8d4e54c4efb6b8b5
#
_cell.length_a   1.000
_cell.length_b   1.000
_cell.length_c   1.000
_cell.angle_alpha   90.00
_cell.angle_beta   90.00
_cell.angle_gamma   90.00
#
_symmetry.space_group_name_H-M   'P 1'
#
loop_
_entity.id
_entity.type
_entity.pdbx_description
1 polymer ?
#
loop_
_entity_poly.entity_id
_entity_poly.type
_entity_poly.pdbx_seq_one_letter_code
_entity_poly.pdbx_strand_id
1 'polypeptide(L)'
;MVRPAKEPLLEELAMTPLSGLSRSLGINIEEWLPLASSPLPITLRVTPRRHDIEWTRKILESIGGKRIPWMVSSESWVMPFSKGDFPNDEAKKMITLLHGTGRITRQEAVSMLPPVVLEPSDGDLVMDTCAAPGSKATQLAEAIPNGLVLANEPSSGRLNLLVTNRGRLGISNMVIMQHDGRHIGRMPEPGVDGVVVDAPCSGTATTRKNRELWRSWTPKVGRSLFKLQSDIANRAAQLLRPGGRMVYSTCSLDPIENEAVVCEILQRCPWLKLINIDAAKLFPSLICHRGIDDWQILDENAEVVEFYEENEFKPIWVGGDRYARERTSYFFKEL
;
A
#
# COMPACT_ATOMS: atom_id res chain seq x y z
N MET A 1 16.09 13.02 -28.19
CA MET A 1 16.85 12.69 -26.96
C MET A 1 16.36 13.63 -25.88
N VAL A 2 15.54 13.13 -24.95
CA VAL A 2 15.13 13.88 -23.75
C VAL A 2 16.35 13.86 -22.83
N ARG A 3 16.89 15.04 -22.49
CA ARG A 3 17.96 15.15 -21.49
C ARG A 3 17.45 14.55 -20.18
N PRO A 4 18.20 13.66 -19.49
CA PRO A 4 17.80 13.24 -18.17
C PRO A 4 17.67 14.50 -17.29
N ALA A 5 16.53 14.64 -16.63
CA ALA A 5 16.33 15.72 -15.68
C ALA A 5 17.46 15.64 -14.63
N LYS A 6 18.16 16.76 -14.40
CA LYS A 6 19.17 16.87 -13.35
C LYS A 6 18.52 16.41 -12.04
N GLU A 7 19.18 15.53 -11.30
CA GLU A 7 18.70 15.16 -9.96
C GLU A 7 18.66 16.44 -9.11
N PRO A 8 17.51 16.73 -8.47
CA PRO A 8 17.43 17.90 -7.59
C PRO A 8 18.40 17.73 -6.43
N LEU A 9 19.01 18.82 -6.02
CA LEU A 9 19.86 18.84 -4.83
C LEU A 9 19.00 18.55 -3.59
N LEU A 10 19.56 17.89 -2.58
CA LEU A 10 18.83 17.58 -1.33
C LEU A 10 18.29 18.85 -0.66
N GLU A 11 18.99 19.97 -0.77
CA GLU A 11 18.54 21.28 -0.28
C GLU A 11 17.24 21.73 -0.96
N GLU A 12 17.12 21.56 -2.28
CA GLU A 12 15.88 21.88 -3.01
C GLU A 12 14.72 20.99 -2.57
N LEU A 13 14.98 19.71 -2.34
CA LEU A 13 13.97 18.77 -1.85
C LEU A 13 13.52 19.08 -0.41
N ALA A 14 14.44 19.56 0.44
CA ALA A 14 14.13 19.93 1.82
C ALA A 14 13.15 21.11 1.94
N MET A 15 13.04 21.93 0.91
CA MET A 15 12.14 23.08 0.84
C MET A 15 10.78 22.77 0.20
N THR A 16 10.53 21.53 -0.20
CA THR A 16 9.26 21.16 -0.83
C THR A 16 8.11 20.99 0.19
N PRO A 17 6.85 21.14 -0.23
CA PRO A 17 5.68 20.86 0.61
C PRO A 17 5.69 19.46 1.22
N LEU A 18 6.21 18.47 0.48
CA LEU A 18 6.32 17.10 0.97
C LEU A 18 7.28 16.94 2.16
N SER A 19 8.38 17.70 2.15
CA SER A 19 9.28 17.77 3.31
C SER A 19 8.64 18.53 4.49
N GLY A 20 7.76 19.49 4.22
CA GLY A 20 6.91 20.12 5.23
C GLY A 20 6.01 19.11 5.93
N LEU A 21 5.30 18.28 5.15
CA LEU A 21 4.50 17.17 5.70
C LEU A 21 5.36 16.23 6.56
N SER A 22 6.53 15.83 6.08
CA SER A 22 7.40 14.92 6.84
C SER A 22 7.85 15.53 8.17
N ARG A 23 8.19 16.83 8.18
CA ARG A 23 8.52 17.55 9.43
C ARG A 23 7.34 17.61 10.40
N SER A 24 6.13 17.87 9.90
CA SER A 24 4.93 17.92 10.76
C SER A 24 4.60 16.58 11.41
N LEU A 25 5.10 15.48 10.85
CA LEU A 25 5.01 14.12 11.40
C LEU A 25 6.16 13.77 12.35
N GLY A 26 7.05 14.72 12.64
CA GLY A 26 8.22 14.49 13.49
C GLY A 26 9.32 13.66 12.83
N ILE A 27 9.30 13.52 11.51
CA ILE A 27 10.33 12.79 10.77
C ILE A 27 11.60 13.63 10.68
N ASN A 28 12.74 13.05 11.07
CA ASN A 28 14.03 13.69 10.90
C ASN A 28 14.37 13.79 9.41
N ILE A 29 14.29 15.01 8.86
CA ILE A 29 14.50 15.27 7.44
C ILE A 29 15.93 14.94 6.99
N GLU A 30 16.92 15.19 7.82
CA GLU A 30 18.34 14.93 7.47
C GLU A 30 18.61 13.44 7.25
N GLU A 31 17.92 12.58 8.01
CA GLU A 31 18.03 11.13 7.86
C GLU A 31 17.10 10.58 6.78
N TRP A 32 15.88 11.11 6.71
CA TRP A 32 14.86 10.60 5.80
C TRP A 32 15.08 10.99 4.34
N LEU A 33 15.49 12.24 4.08
CA LEU A 33 15.57 12.80 2.73
C LEU A 33 16.54 12.04 1.81
N PRO A 34 17.75 11.66 2.25
CA PRO A 34 18.64 10.82 1.46
C PRO A 34 18.02 9.46 1.09
N LEU A 35 17.27 8.86 2.01
CA LEU A 35 16.57 7.60 1.77
C LEU A 35 15.41 7.78 0.80
N ALA A 36 14.55 8.78 1.03
CA ALA A 36 13.37 9.07 0.23
C ALA A 36 13.68 9.54 -1.20
N SER A 37 14.89 10.04 -1.45
CA SER A 37 15.38 10.43 -2.78
C SER A 37 16.21 9.34 -3.48
N SER A 38 16.66 8.31 -2.75
CA SER A 38 17.48 7.23 -3.31
C SER A 38 16.68 6.30 -4.23
N PRO A 39 17.30 5.64 -5.22
CA PRO A 39 16.62 4.62 -6.01
C PRO A 39 16.09 3.46 -5.16
N LEU A 40 14.88 3.00 -5.47
CA LEU A 40 14.29 1.86 -4.78
C LEU A 40 14.86 0.55 -5.34
N PRO A 41 15.40 -0.36 -4.50
CA PRO A 41 15.81 -1.67 -4.97
C PRO A 41 14.61 -2.47 -5.50
N ILE A 42 14.87 -3.35 -6.46
CA ILE A 42 13.84 -4.27 -6.94
C ILE A 42 13.53 -5.26 -5.83
N THR A 43 12.26 -5.39 -5.48
CA THR A 43 11.77 -6.43 -4.60
C THR A 43 10.80 -7.35 -5.34
N LEU A 44 10.81 -8.61 -4.96
CA LEU A 44 10.16 -9.70 -5.68
C LEU A 44 9.47 -10.62 -4.69
N ARG A 45 8.32 -11.15 -5.11
CA ARG A 45 7.65 -12.27 -4.43
C ARG A 45 7.73 -13.49 -5.36
N VAL A 46 8.19 -14.64 -4.84
CA VAL A 46 8.23 -15.90 -5.58
C VAL A 46 6.84 -16.54 -5.54
N THR A 47 6.37 -17.01 -6.68
CA THR A 47 5.04 -17.62 -6.82
C THR A 47 5.07 -19.05 -6.26
N PRO A 48 4.28 -19.38 -5.21
CA PRO A 48 4.34 -20.69 -4.56
C PRO A 48 3.77 -21.84 -5.39
N ARG A 49 3.00 -21.52 -6.43
CA ARG A 49 2.32 -22.52 -7.28
C ARG A 49 3.23 -23.19 -8.33
N ARG A 50 4.51 -22.81 -8.40
CA ARG A 50 5.47 -23.39 -9.37
C ARG A 50 6.26 -24.51 -8.74
N HIS A 51 6.38 -25.63 -9.46
CA HIS A 51 7.13 -26.81 -9.01
C HIS A 51 8.65 -26.60 -8.96
N ASP A 52 9.15 -25.56 -9.64
CA ASP A 52 10.56 -25.25 -9.78
C ASP A 52 11.01 -24.06 -8.90
N ILE A 53 10.43 -23.91 -7.73
CA ILE A 53 10.76 -22.86 -6.75
C ILE A 53 12.27 -22.86 -6.44
N GLU A 54 12.85 -24.03 -6.22
CA GLU A 54 14.27 -24.16 -5.89
C GLU A 54 15.18 -23.68 -7.00
N TRP A 55 14.82 -23.93 -8.25
CA TRP A 55 15.55 -23.36 -9.39
C TRP A 55 15.42 -21.83 -9.42
N THR A 56 14.23 -21.30 -9.14
CA THR A 56 14.00 -19.85 -9.07
C THR A 56 14.86 -19.21 -7.97
N ARG A 57 14.97 -19.83 -6.79
CA ARG A 57 15.84 -19.38 -5.69
C ARG A 57 17.28 -19.29 -6.11
N LYS A 58 17.83 -20.38 -6.69
CA LYS A 58 19.23 -20.43 -7.17
C LYS A 58 19.53 -19.32 -8.19
N ILE A 59 18.60 -19.02 -9.08
CA ILE A 59 18.76 -17.91 -10.02
C ILE A 59 18.77 -16.57 -9.29
N LEU A 60 17.86 -16.33 -8.36
CA LEU A 60 17.84 -15.08 -7.61
C LEU A 60 19.12 -14.89 -6.78
N GLU A 61 19.62 -15.94 -6.15
CA GLU A 61 20.89 -15.94 -5.42
C GLU A 61 22.08 -15.65 -6.33
N SER A 62 22.14 -16.29 -7.52
CA SER A 62 23.24 -16.13 -8.47
C SER A 62 23.40 -14.70 -8.99
N ILE A 63 22.32 -13.90 -8.99
CA ILE A 63 22.34 -12.49 -9.36
C ILE A 63 22.34 -11.54 -8.15
N GLY A 64 22.70 -12.07 -6.97
CA GLY A 64 22.92 -11.30 -5.73
C GLY A 64 21.66 -11.00 -4.91
N GLY A 65 20.54 -11.64 -5.23
CA GLY A 65 19.31 -11.50 -4.46
C GLY A 65 19.45 -12.03 -3.03
N LYS A 66 18.76 -11.39 -2.10
CA LYS A 66 18.67 -11.81 -0.70
C LYS A 66 17.21 -11.92 -0.28
N ARG A 67 16.90 -12.88 0.59
CA ARG A 67 15.54 -12.95 1.17
C ARG A 67 15.29 -11.74 2.05
N ILE A 68 14.05 -11.25 2.04
CA ILE A 68 13.61 -10.19 2.94
C ILE A 68 13.40 -10.82 4.32
N PRO A 69 14.22 -10.47 5.35
CA PRO A 69 14.27 -11.22 6.59
C PRO A 69 12.98 -11.12 7.42
N TRP A 70 12.28 -10.00 7.33
CA TRP A 70 11.05 -9.76 8.09
C TRP A 70 9.78 -10.28 7.39
N MET A 71 9.85 -10.69 6.13
CA MET A 71 8.72 -11.27 5.40
C MET A 71 8.74 -12.80 5.52
N VAL A 72 8.29 -13.30 6.66
CA VAL A 72 8.32 -14.74 6.97
C VAL A 72 7.17 -15.54 6.36
N SER A 73 6.04 -14.87 6.07
CA SER A 73 4.82 -15.49 5.56
C SER A 73 4.83 -15.75 4.05
N SER A 74 5.76 -15.15 3.32
CA SER A 74 5.91 -15.34 1.88
C SER A 74 7.37 -15.35 1.46
N GLU A 75 7.65 -16.01 0.33
CA GLU A 75 9.00 -16.03 -0.21
C GLU A 75 9.29 -14.74 -0.98
N SER A 76 9.92 -13.79 -0.30
CA SER A 76 10.17 -12.45 -0.80
C SER A 76 11.66 -12.12 -0.82
N TRP A 77 12.10 -11.43 -1.87
CA TRP A 77 13.49 -11.18 -2.18
C TRP A 77 13.73 -9.70 -2.45
N VAL A 78 14.90 -9.21 -2.07
CA VAL A 78 15.42 -7.89 -2.44
C VAL A 78 16.68 -8.07 -3.31
N MET A 79 16.71 -7.35 -4.42
CA MET A 79 17.85 -7.35 -5.32
C MET A 79 18.80 -6.20 -4.96
N PRO A 80 20.13 -6.37 -5.18
CA PRO A 80 21.12 -5.32 -4.89
C PRO A 80 21.12 -4.17 -5.91
N PHE A 81 20.12 -4.10 -6.78
CA PHE A 81 20.00 -3.11 -7.86
C PHE A 81 18.56 -2.61 -8.01
N SER A 82 18.41 -1.44 -8.60
CA SER A 82 17.12 -0.79 -8.85
C SER A 82 16.64 -1.02 -10.31
N LYS A 83 15.38 -0.60 -10.57
CA LYS A 83 14.83 -0.64 -11.94
C LYS A 83 15.62 0.33 -12.84
N GLY A 84 16.26 -0.21 -13.87
CA GLY A 84 17.08 0.55 -14.82
C GLY A 84 18.56 0.55 -14.51
N ASP A 85 18.97 0.01 -13.35
CA ASP A 85 20.36 -0.06 -12.91
C ASP A 85 20.75 -1.54 -12.66
N PHE A 86 20.62 -2.36 -13.70
CA PHE A 86 21.00 -3.77 -13.63
C PHE A 86 22.52 -3.90 -13.75
N PRO A 87 23.15 -4.81 -13.00
CA PRO A 87 24.60 -5.00 -13.03
C PRO A 87 25.12 -5.46 -14.40
N ASN A 88 24.29 -6.17 -15.15
CA ASN A 88 24.58 -6.66 -16.51
C ASN A 88 23.29 -7.09 -17.22
N ASP A 89 23.41 -7.38 -18.52
CA ASP A 89 22.29 -7.82 -19.35
C ASP A 89 21.76 -9.20 -18.95
N GLU A 90 22.58 -10.07 -18.37
CA GLU A 90 22.17 -11.38 -17.92
C GLU A 90 21.20 -11.29 -16.73
N ALA A 91 21.53 -10.52 -15.71
CA ALA A 91 20.63 -10.27 -14.58
C ALA A 91 19.28 -9.69 -15.03
N LYS A 92 19.32 -8.74 -15.99
CA LYS A 92 18.11 -8.17 -16.58
C LYS A 92 17.28 -9.23 -17.32
N LYS A 93 17.93 -10.09 -18.13
CA LYS A 93 17.27 -11.19 -18.85
C LYS A 93 16.65 -12.19 -17.88
N MET A 94 17.37 -12.59 -16.81
CA MET A 94 16.87 -13.53 -15.80
C MET A 94 15.63 -12.99 -15.07
N ILE A 95 15.67 -11.76 -14.56
CA ILE A 95 14.50 -11.12 -13.92
C ILE A 95 13.32 -11.02 -14.90
N THR A 96 13.59 -10.70 -16.17
CA THR A 96 12.54 -10.60 -17.19
C THR A 96 11.92 -11.96 -17.49
N LEU A 97 12.74 -13.00 -17.62
CA LEU A 97 12.31 -14.38 -17.83
C LEU A 97 11.48 -14.91 -16.67
N LEU A 98 11.98 -14.80 -15.43
CA LEU A 98 11.28 -15.25 -14.24
C LEU A 98 9.94 -14.54 -14.07
N HIS A 99 9.90 -13.23 -14.33
CA HIS A 99 8.66 -12.46 -14.31
C HIS A 99 7.71 -12.88 -15.43
N GLY A 100 8.20 -12.94 -16.68
CA GLY A 100 7.37 -13.29 -17.84
C GLY A 100 6.75 -14.69 -17.76
N THR A 101 7.47 -15.63 -17.13
CA THR A 101 6.99 -17.01 -16.91
C THR A 101 6.16 -17.18 -15.64
N GLY A 102 5.87 -16.11 -14.91
CA GLY A 102 5.04 -16.14 -13.71
C GLY A 102 5.69 -16.78 -12.48
N ARG A 103 7.02 -16.94 -12.47
CA ARG A 103 7.78 -17.48 -11.33
C ARG A 103 7.96 -16.46 -10.22
N ILE A 104 7.99 -15.19 -10.59
CA ILE A 104 8.08 -14.08 -9.66
C ILE A 104 7.07 -12.98 -10.00
N THR A 105 6.71 -12.23 -8.98
CA THR A 105 5.98 -10.97 -9.11
C THR A 105 6.86 -9.83 -8.59
N ARG A 106 7.01 -8.78 -9.41
CA ARG A 106 7.62 -7.54 -8.93
C ARG A 106 6.61 -6.84 -8.03
N GLN A 107 6.88 -6.82 -6.75
CA GLN A 107 6.05 -6.18 -5.75
C GLN A 107 6.96 -5.50 -4.74
N GLU A 108 6.63 -4.27 -4.38
CA GLU A 108 7.37 -3.58 -3.33
C GLU A 108 7.19 -4.30 -2.00
N ALA A 109 8.26 -4.36 -1.21
CA ALA A 109 8.27 -5.16 0.02
C ALA A 109 7.13 -4.77 0.97
N VAL A 110 6.96 -3.49 1.24
CA VAL A 110 5.91 -2.98 2.12
C VAL A 110 4.49 -3.13 1.52
N SER A 111 4.36 -3.14 0.19
CA SER A 111 3.09 -3.46 -0.48
C SER A 111 2.65 -4.92 -0.26
N MET A 112 3.53 -5.78 0.26
CA MET A 112 3.18 -7.16 0.64
C MET A 112 2.53 -7.26 2.02
N LEU A 113 2.60 -6.20 2.84
CA LEU A 113 2.11 -6.21 4.22
C LEU A 113 0.57 -6.34 4.33
N PRO A 114 -0.25 -5.57 3.61
CA PRO A 114 -1.71 -5.61 3.78
C PRO A 114 -2.33 -6.99 3.61
N PRO A 115 -1.97 -7.80 2.59
CA PRO A 115 -2.45 -9.18 2.49
C PRO A 115 -2.05 -10.07 3.67
N VAL A 116 -0.85 -9.86 4.24
CA VAL A 116 -0.39 -10.63 5.41
C VAL A 116 -1.14 -10.20 6.66
N VAL A 117 -1.34 -8.89 6.85
CA VAL A 117 -2.09 -8.33 7.99
C VAL A 117 -3.56 -8.77 8.00
N LEU A 118 -4.14 -9.02 6.84
CA LEU A 118 -5.50 -9.55 6.74
C LEU A 118 -5.60 -10.94 7.37
N GLU A 119 -4.51 -11.71 7.37
CA GLU A 119 -4.45 -13.10 7.86
C GLU A 119 -5.60 -13.97 7.31
N PRO A 120 -5.77 -14.05 5.98
CA PRO A 120 -6.87 -14.82 5.41
C PRO A 120 -6.64 -16.32 5.65
N SER A 121 -7.71 -17.05 5.94
CA SER A 121 -7.71 -18.50 6.06
C SER A 121 -7.92 -19.15 4.70
N ASP A 122 -7.34 -20.32 4.49
CA ASP A 122 -7.58 -21.08 3.26
C ASP A 122 -9.07 -21.48 3.18
N GLY A 123 -9.70 -21.16 2.05
CA GLY A 123 -11.14 -21.34 1.86
C GLY A 123 -11.96 -20.03 1.99
N ASP A 124 -11.37 -18.93 2.49
CA ASP A 124 -12.05 -17.66 2.64
C ASP A 124 -12.49 -17.05 1.30
N LEU A 125 -13.56 -16.27 1.35
CA LEU A 125 -13.97 -15.31 0.31
C LEU A 125 -13.41 -13.94 0.67
N VAL A 126 -12.42 -13.48 -0.09
CA VAL A 126 -11.72 -12.22 0.17
C VAL A 126 -11.93 -11.24 -0.97
N MET A 127 -12.07 -9.95 -0.65
CA MET A 127 -12.17 -8.88 -1.64
C MET A 127 -10.97 -7.93 -1.59
N ASP A 128 -10.48 -7.55 -2.78
CA ASP A 128 -9.58 -6.40 -2.98
C ASP A 128 -10.35 -5.33 -3.75
N THR A 129 -10.66 -4.22 -3.10
CA THR A 129 -11.56 -3.18 -3.66
C THR A 129 -10.89 -2.28 -4.69
N CYS A 130 -9.55 -2.24 -4.73
CA CYS A 130 -8.73 -1.38 -5.60
C CYS A 130 -7.55 -2.19 -6.18
N ALA A 131 -7.86 -3.32 -6.80
CA ALA A 131 -6.91 -4.42 -7.02
C ALA A 131 -5.78 -4.15 -8.02
N ALA A 132 -5.97 -3.28 -9.02
CA ALA A 132 -4.97 -3.13 -10.07
C ALA A 132 -3.68 -2.44 -9.60
N PRO A 133 -2.53 -2.90 -10.07
CA PRO A 133 -2.29 -3.88 -11.16
C PRO A 133 -2.37 -5.36 -10.75
N GLY A 134 -2.73 -5.71 -9.52
CA GLY A 134 -2.95 -7.08 -9.09
C GLY A 134 -1.92 -7.65 -8.12
N SER A 135 -0.99 -6.85 -7.61
CA SER A 135 0.06 -7.36 -6.72
C SER A 135 -0.50 -7.92 -5.41
N LYS A 136 -1.38 -7.18 -4.73
CA LYS A 136 -2.03 -7.60 -3.49
C LYS A 136 -3.08 -8.68 -3.76
N ALA A 137 -3.94 -8.48 -4.77
CA ALA A 137 -4.98 -9.46 -5.15
C ALA A 137 -4.39 -10.84 -5.49
N THR A 138 -3.28 -10.90 -6.26
CA THR A 138 -2.62 -12.18 -6.58
C THR A 138 -1.93 -12.79 -5.36
N GLN A 139 -1.39 -11.98 -4.45
CA GLN A 139 -0.83 -12.47 -3.18
C GLN A 139 -1.92 -13.10 -2.30
N LEU A 140 -3.10 -12.47 -2.21
CA LEU A 140 -4.26 -13.04 -1.53
C LEU A 140 -4.67 -14.37 -2.16
N ALA A 141 -4.79 -14.42 -3.48
CA ALA A 141 -5.17 -15.65 -4.19
C ALA A 141 -4.17 -16.80 -4.01
N GLU A 142 -2.89 -16.48 -3.85
CA GLU A 142 -1.86 -17.47 -3.53
C GLU A 142 -1.93 -17.96 -2.08
N ALA A 143 -2.36 -17.08 -1.16
CA ALA A 143 -2.49 -17.39 0.27
C ALA A 143 -3.70 -18.31 0.57
N ILE A 144 -4.76 -18.22 -0.26
CA ILE A 144 -6.00 -18.97 -0.07
C ILE A 144 -6.31 -19.87 -1.30
N PRO A 145 -5.53 -20.91 -1.59
CA PRO A 145 -5.66 -21.69 -2.81
C PRO A 145 -7.04 -22.37 -2.98
N ASN A 146 -7.74 -22.68 -1.91
CA ASN A 146 -9.10 -23.24 -1.90
C ASN A 146 -10.20 -22.18 -1.69
N GLY A 147 -9.82 -20.92 -1.47
CA GLY A 147 -10.73 -19.77 -1.36
C GLY A 147 -10.94 -19.04 -2.67
N LEU A 148 -11.56 -17.88 -2.61
CA LEU A 148 -11.85 -17.05 -3.77
C LEU A 148 -11.51 -15.58 -3.49
N VAL A 149 -10.82 -14.93 -4.45
CA VAL A 149 -10.57 -13.49 -4.42
C VAL A 149 -11.49 -12.76 -5.40
N LEU A 150 -12.21 -11.78 -4.90
CA LEU A 150 -12.97 -10.80 -5.69
C LEU A 150 -12.08 -9.56 -5.89
N ALA A 151 -11.53 -9.39 -7.07
CA ALA A 151 -10.59 -8.31 -7.39
C ALA A 151 -11.30 -7.22 -8.21
N ASN A 152 -11.51 -6.05 -7.61
CA ASN A 152 -12.23 -4.94 -8.23
C ASN A 152 -11.29 -3.84 -8.72
N GLU A 153 -11.56 -3.30 -9.91
CA GLU A 153 -10.84 -2.14 -10.46
C GLU A 153 -11.77 -1.35 -11.39
N PRO A 154 -12.06 -0.07 -11.11
CA PRO A 154 -12.97 0.73 -11.95
C PRO A 154 -12.39 1.11 -13.31
N SER A 155 -11.08 1.27 -13.43
CA SER A 155 -10.41 1.73 -14.65
C SER A 155 -10.17 0.59 -15.63
N SER A 156 -10.75 0.65 -16.83
CA SER A 156 -10.55 -0.37 -17.88
C SER A 156 -9.07 -0.55 -18.26
N GLY A 157 -8.30 0.55 -18.33
CA GLY A 157 -6.87 0.49 -18.64
C GLY A 157 -6.07 -0.25 -17.58
N ARG A 158 -6.36 -0.01 -16.29
CA ARG A 158 -5.71 -0.70 -15.17
C ARG A 158 -6.20 -2.13 -15.01
N LEU A 159 -7.48 -2.39 -15.29
CA LEU A 159 -8.08 -3.73 -15.26
C LEU A 159 -7.37 -4.68 -16.23
N ASN A 160 -6.97 -4.22 -17.41
CA ASN A 160 -6.17 -5.02 -18.34
C ASN A 160 -4.83 -5.49 -17.75
N LEU A 161 -4.19 -4.69 -16.91
CA LEU A 161 -2.98 -5.08 -16.19
C LEU A 161 -3.27 -6.17 -15.15
N LEU A 162 -4.39 -6.06 -14.45
CA LEU A 162 -4.84 -7.07 -13.49
C LEU A 162 -5.12 -8.40 -14.18
N VAL A 163 -5.85 -8.39 -15.30
CA VAL A 163 -6.13 -9.58 -16.14
C VAL A 163 -4.83 -10.22 -16.60
N THR A 164 -3.90 -9.41 -17.12
CA THR A 164 -2.59 -9.89 -17.60
C THR A 164 -1.79 -10.54 -16.47
N ASN A 165 -1.73 -9.92 -15.30
CA ASN A 165 -1.00 -10.47 -14.15
C ASN A 165 -1.66 -11.76 -13.61
N ARG A 166 -2.99 -11.82 -13.52
CA ARG A 166 -3.72 -13.04 -13.18
C ARG A 166 -3.37 -14.18 -14.12
N GLY A 167 -3.42 -13.95 -15.44
CA GLY A 167 -3.09 -14.96 -16.45
C GLY A 167 -1.62 -15.39 -16.39
N ARG A 168 -0.70 -14.44 -16.30
CA ARG A 168 0.75 -14.68 -16.20
C ARG A 168 1.11 -15.58 -15.01
N LEU A 169 0.45 -15.36 -13.86
CA LEU A 169 0.66 -16.12 -12.63
C LEU A 169 -0.13 -17.43 -12.58
N GLY A 170 -1.04 -17.67 -13.51
CA GLY A 170 -1.89 -18.86 -13.53
C GLY A 170 -2.89 -18.90 -12.37
N ILE A 171 -3.35 -17.74 -11.90
CA ILE A 171 -4.32 -17.64 -10.81
C ILE A 171 -5.70 -18.04 -11.32
N SER A 172 -6.28 -19.11 -10.78
CA SER A 172 -7.60 -19.64 -11.14
C SER A 172 -8.71 -19.23 -10.16
N ASN A 173 -8.36 -18.96 -8.91
CA ASN A 173 -9.28 -18.62 -7.81
C ASN A 173 -9.44 -17.09 -7.63
N MET A 174 -9.63 -16.37 -8.74
CA MET A 174 -9.85 -14.92 -8.73
C MET A 174 -10.93 -14.55 -9.75
N VAL A 175 -11.94 -13.82 -9.29
CA VAL A 175 -12.93 -13.15 -10.14
C VAL A 175 -12.55 -11.68 -10.25
N ILE A 176 -12.47 -11.17 -11.47
CA ILE A 176 -12.18 -9.76 -11.73
C ILE A 176 -13.50 -9.03 -12.00
N MET A 177 -13.69 -7.92 -11.30
CA MET A 177 -14.88 -7.07 -11.39
C MET A 177 -14.48 -5.65 -11.80
N GLN A 178 -15.39 -4.97 -12.47
CA GLN A 178 -15.20 -3.57 -12.87
C GLN A 178 -16.34 -2.72 -12.31
N HIS A 179 -16.14 -2.23 -11.10
CA HIS A 179 -17.09 -1.35 -10.42
C HIS A 179 -16.36 -0.19 -9.74
N ASP A 180 -17.05 0.92 -9.57
CA ASP A 180 -16.62 1.94 -8.63
C ASP A 180 -16.66 1.33 -7.22
N GLY A 181 -15.53 1.40 -6.50
CA GLY A 181 -15.38 0.82 -5.16
C GLY A 181 -16.41 1.30 -4.15
N ARG A 182 -16.96 2.52 -4.37
CA ARG A 182 -18.05 3.11 -3.55
C ARG A 182 -19.41 2.43 -3.75
N HIS A 183 -19.59 1.76 -4.89
CA HIS A 183 -20.88 1.25 -5.37
C HIS A 183 -20.86 -0.25 -5.69
N ILE A 184 -19.90 -1.00 -5.17
CA ILE A 184 -19.89 -2.46 -5.29
C ILE A 184 -21.23 -3.02 -4.79
N GLY A 185 -21.85 -3.91 -5.55
CA GLY A 185 -23.13 -4.53 -5.22
C GLY A 185 -23.13 -5.26 -3.87
N ARG A 186 -24.31 -5.65 -3.39
CA ARG A 186 -24.41 -6.48 -2.17
C ARG A 186 -23.82 -7.86 -2.44
N MET A 187 -23.10 -8.38 -1.45
CA MET A 187 -22.68 -9.78 -1.45
C MET A 187 -23.81 -10.66 -0.95
N PRO A 188 -23.90 -11.92 -1.40
CA PRO A 188 -24.75 -12.92 -0.77
C PRO A 188 -24.41 -13.04 0.72
N GLU A 189 -25.42 -13.31 1.54
CA GLU A 189 -25.19 -13.62 2.95
C GLU A 189 -24.27 -14.84 3.10
N PRO A 190 -23.38 -14.83 4.07
CA PRO A 190 -23.20 -13.86 5.16
C PRO A 190 -22.30 -12.65 4.81
N GLY A 191 -21.84 -12.49 3.58
CA GLY A 191 -20.86 -11.51 3.15
C GLY A 191 -19.48 -12.12 2.93
N VAL A 192 -18.42 -11.26 2.84
CA VAL A 192 -17.03 -11.70 2.63
C VAL A 192 -16.29 -11.85 3.96
N ASP A 193 -15.33 -12.78 4.00
CA ASP A 193 -14.49 -13.05 5.18
C ASP A 193 -13.47 -11.95 5.44
N GLY A 194 -12.92 -11.39 4.36
CA GLY A 194 -11.90 -10.36 4.43
C GLY A 194 -11.97 -9.35 3.30
N VAL A 195 -11.57 -8.11 3.60
CA VAL A 195 -11.45 -7.04 2.59
C VAL A 195 -10.11 -6.34 2.73
N VAL A 196 -9.40 -6.17 1.62
CA VAL A 196 -8.30 -5.23 1.49
C VAL A 196 -8.79 -3.98 0.76
N VAL A 197 -8.58 -2.83 1.37
CA VAL A 197 -8.80 -1.51 0.78
C VAL A 197 -7.45 -0.82 0.63
N ASP A 198 -6.74 -1.13 -0.48
CA ASP A 198 -5.54 -0.39 -0.86
C ASP A 198 -5.99 0.86 -1.62
N ALA A 199 -6.34 1.88 -0.86
CA ALA A 199 -7.10 3.02 -1.36
C ALA A 199 -6.31 3.87 -2.37
N PRO A 200 -6.96 4.43 -3.40
CA PRO A 200 -6.32 5.45 -4.23
C PRO A 200 -5.90 6.62 -3.36
N CYS A 201 -4.63 7.01 -3.43
CA CYS A 201 -4.03 8.00 -2.54
C CYS A 201 -3.06 8.91 -3.28
N SER A 202 -2.57 9.95 -2.60
CA SER A 202 -1.60 10.90 -3.14
C SER A 202 -0.22 10.29 -3.42
N GLY A 203 0.10 9.16 -2.78
CA GLY A 203 1.33 8.42 -3.02
C GLY A 203 2.58 9.06 -2.41
N THR A 204 2.48 9.90 -1.41
CA THR A 204 3.59 10.67 -0.82
C THR A 204 4.74 9.81 -0.30
N ALA A 205 4.49 8.54 0.06
CA ALA A 205 5.54 7.60 0.42
C ALA A 205 6.24 6.95 -0.81
N THR A 206 5.86 7.28 -2.04
CA THR A 206 6.41 6.64 -3.25
C THR A 206 7.44 7.50 -3.99
N THR A 207 8.04 8.49 -3.35
CA THR A 207 9.01 9.43 -3.92
C THR A 207 10.19 8.74 -4.60
N ARG A 208 10.65 7.62 -4.06
CA ARG A 208 11.72 6.79 -4.63
C ARG A 208 11.38 6.21 -6.02
N LYS A 209 10.08 6.09 -6.34
CA LYS A 209 9.56 5.62 -7.64
C LYS A 209 9.03 6.77 -8.48
N ASN A 210 8.34 7.71 -7.84
CA ASN A 210 7.66 8.84 -8.48
C ASN A 210 8.26 10.15 -7.98
N ARG A 211 9.36 10.55 -8.61
CA ARG A 211 10.10 11.76 -8.25
C ARG A 211 9.32 13.05 -8.50
N GLU A 212 8.28 13.00 -9.34
CA GLU A 212 7.43 14.16 -9.62
C GLU A 212 6.66 14.63 -8.38
N LEU A 213 6.38 13.74 -7.43
CA LEU A 213 5.70 14.06 -6.17
C LEU A 213 6.40 15.16 -5.38
N TRP A 214 7.72 15.21 -5.44
CA TRP A 214 8.48 16.28 -4.77
C TRP A 214 8.07 17.70 -5.21
N ARG A 215 7.59 17.84 -6.44
CA ARG A 215 7.20 19.12 -7.03
C ARG A 215 5.69 19.31 -7.13
N SER A 216 4.95 18.23 -7.29
CA SER A 216 3.53 18.29 -7.62
C SER A 216 2.60 18.12 -6.42
N TRP A 217 3.09 17.48 -5.33
CA TRP A 217 2.23 17.25 -4.19
C TRP A 217 1.99 18.53 -3.36
N THR A 218 0.75 18.68 -2.91
CA THR A 218 0.34 19.71 -1.95
C THR A 218 -0.68 19.12 -0.97
N PRO A 219 -0.87 19.69 0.23
CA PRO A 219 -1.86 19.22 1.21
C PRO A 219 -3.30 19.17 0.71
N LYS A 220 -3.65 19.95 -0.33
CA LYS A 220 -4.96 19.88 -0.98
C LYS A 220 -5.26 18.51 -1.59
N VAL A 221 -4.23 17.80 -2.03
CA VAL A 221 -4.41 16.49 -2.70
C VAL A 221 -5.00 15.48 -1.71
N GLY A 222 -4.43 15.32 -0.52
CA GLY A 222 -4.96 14.42 0.51
C GLY A 222 -6.39 14.79 0.89
N ARG A 223 -6.66 16.07 1.15
CA ARG A 223 -8.02 16.54 1.47
C ARG A 223 -9.03 16.23 0.35
N SER A 224 -8.62 16.33 -0.92
CA SER A 224 -9.50 16.02 -2.06
C SER A 224 -9.85 14.53 -2.18
N LEU A 225 -8.93 13.65 -1.76
CA LEU A 225 -9.09 12.20 -1.82
C LEU A 225 -9.84 11.62 -0.61
N PHE A 226 -9.86 12.31 0.53
CA PHE A 226 -10.45 11.85 1.78
C PHE A 226 -11.86 11.29 1.61
N LYS A 227 -12.75 12.03 0.89
CA LYS A 227 -14.12 11.58 0.69
C LYS A 227 -14.19 10.28 -0.12
N LEU A 228 -13.41 10.17 -1.19
CA LEU A 228 -13.36 8.97 -2.03
C LEU A 228 -12.88 7.76 -1.22
N GLN A 229 -11.81 7.92 -0.47
CA GLN A 229 -11.21 6.90 0.39
C GLN A 229 -12.19 6.44 1.47
N SER A 230 -12.83 7.39 2.15
CA SER A 230 -13.83 7.11 3.18
C SER A 230 -15.05 6.38 2.62
N ASP A 231 -15.54 6.76 1.45
CA ASP A 231 -16.70 6.12 0.83
C ASP A 231 -16.38 4.69 0.36
N ILE A 232 -15.18 4.44 -0.20
CA ILE A 232 -14.73 3.09 -0.57
C ILE A 232 -14.61 2.21 0.69
N ALA A 233 -13.96 2.70 1.73
CA ALA A 233 -13.75 1.94 2.96
C ALA A 233 -15.08 1.69 3.70
N ASN A 234 -16.01 2.66 3.71
CA ASN A 234 -17.36 2.47 4.24
C ASN A 234 -18.11 1.37 3.46
N ARG A 235 -18.00 1.37 2.13
CA ARG A 235 -18.61 0.30 1.33
C ARG A 235 -17.98 -1.06 1.62
N ALA A 236 -16.66 -1.14 1.71
CA ALA A 236 -15.93 -2.34 2.09
C ALA A 236 -16.41 -2.93 3.44
N ALA A 237 -16.57 -2.06 4.44
CA ALA A 237 -17.11 -2.45 5.75
C ALA A 237 -18.50 -3.10 5.68
N GLN A 238 -19.38 -2.59 4.80
CA GLN A 238 -20.73 -3.13 4.60
C GLN A 238 -20.77 -4.48 3.87
N LEU A 239 -19.69 -4.89 3.25
CA LEU A 239 -19.58 -6.17 2.53
C LEU A 239 -19.09 -7.30 3.44
N LEU A 240 -18.50 -6.97 4.59
CA LEU A 240 -17.99 -7.94 5.54
C LEU A 240 -19.11 -8.73 6.20
N ARG A 241 -18.87 -10.02 6.39
CA ARG A 241 -19.67 -10.82 7.30
C ARG A 241 -19.39 -10.45 8.77
N PRO A 242 -20.29 -10.77 9.71
CA PRO A 242 -19.97 -10.68 11.12
C PRO A 242 -18.69 -11.49 11.45
N GLY A 243 -17.75 -10.85 12.16
CA GLY A 243 -16.44 -11.43 12.47
C GLY A 243 -15.42 -11.39 11.31
N GLY A 244 -15.79 -10.86 10.15
CA GLY A 244 -14.86 -10.61 9.04
C GLY A 244 -13.86 -9.50 9.36
N ARG A 245 -12.77 -9.43 8.59
CA ARG A 245 -11.65 -8.47 8.79
C ARG A 245 -11.51 -7.53 7.61
N MET A 246 -11.16 -6.28 7.88
CA MET A 246 -10.81 -5.27 6.86
C MET A 246 -9.43 -4.71 7.15
N VAL A 247 -8.60 -4.64 6.11
CA VAL A 247 -7.33 -3.91 6.13
C VAL A 247 -7.45 -2.71 5.21
N TYR A 248 -7.28 -1.53 5.78
CA TYR A 248 -7.16 -0.27 5.04
C TYR A 248 -5.68 0.08 4.91
N SER A 249 -5.23 0.38 3.71
CA SER A 249 -3.84 0.74 3.43
C SER A 249 -3.75 1.83 2.37
N THR A 250 -2.68 2.63 2.44
CA THR A 250 -2.30 3.60 1.41
C THR A 250 -0.79 3.60 1.22
N CYS A 251 -0.32 4.22 0.15
CA CYS A 251 1.08 4.63 0.00
C CYS A 251 1.25 6.13 0.25
N SER A 252 0.49 6.69 1.19
CA SER A 252 0.57 8.09 1.62
C SER A 252 1.15 8.21 3.03
N LEU A 253 1.90 9.29 3.26
CA LEU A 253 2.32 9.74 4.59
C LEU A 253 1.28 10.66 5.26
N ASP A 254 0.33 11.18 4.48
CA ASP A 254 -0.63 12.17 4.94
C ASP A 254 -1.66 11.55 5.90
N PRO A 255 -1.76 12.01 7.16
CA PRO A 255 -2.74 11.52 8.13
C PRO A 255 -4.19 11.70 7.67
N ILE A 256 -4.45 12.71 6.82
CA ILE A 256 -5.79 12.93 6.26
C ILE A 256 -6.23 11.75 5.40
N GLU A 257 -5.31 11.10 4.71
CA GLU A 257 -5.56 9.92 3.87
C GLU A 257 -5.50 8.60 4.65
N ASN A 258 -5.01 8.61 5.88
CA ASN A 258 -4.77 7.44 6.72
C ASN A 258 -5.66 7.46 7.97
N GLU A 259 -5.17 8.03 9.06
CA GLU A 259 -5.81 8.01 10.36
C GLU A 259 -7.18 8.71 10.34
N ALA A 260 -7.30 9.84 9.64
CA ALA A 260 -8.58 10.54 9.53
C ALA A 260 -9.64 9.72 8.79
N VAL A 261 -9.26 8.98 7.73
CA VAL A 261 -10.18 8.06 7.04
C VAL A 261 -10.65 6.96 7.98
N VAL A 262 -9.75 6.38 8.76
CA VAL A 262 -10.13 5.32 9.71
C VAL A 262 -11.03 5.84 10.80
N CYS A 263 -10.76 7.03 11.35
CA CYS A 263 -11.66 7.67 12.30
C CYS A 263 -13.06 7.88 11.72
N GLU A 264 -13.16 8.37 10.49
CA GLU A 264 -14.42 8.53 9.76
C GLU A 264 -15.17 7.20 9.60
N ILE A 265 -14.48 6.12 9.25
CA ILE A 265 -15.10 4.80 9.09
C ILE A 265 -15.63 4.25 10.41
N LEU A 266 -14.87 4.40 11.48
CA LEU A 266 -15.31 3.94 12.80
C LEU A 266 -16.55 4.70 13.31
N GLN A 267 -16.72 5.96 12.90
CA GLN A 267 -17.94 6.72 13.19
C GLN A 267 -19.13 6.24 12.35
N ARG A 268 -18.91 6.01 11.04
CA ARG A 268 -19.97 5.56 10.12
C ARG A 268 -20.38 4.11 10.37
N CYS A 269 -19.46 3.29 10.86
CA CYS A 269 -19.62 1.85 11.05
C CYS A 269 -19.36 1.46 12.51
N PRO A 270 -20.25 1.79 13.46
CA PRO A 270 -20.02 1.58 14.89
C PRO A 270 -19.91 0.12 15.30
N TRP A 271 -20.23 -0.82 14.40
CA TRP A 271 -20.01 -2.26 14.58
C TRP A 271 -18.57 -2.70 14.32
N LEU A 272 -17.72 -1.85 13.68
CA LEU A 272 -16.31 -2.12 13.50
C LEU A 272 -15.53 -1.85 14.78
N LYS A 273 -14.47 -2.65 14.97
CA LYS A 273 -13.50 -2.45 16.05
C LYS A 273 -12.10 -2.48 15.47
N LEU A 274 -11.23 -1.60 15.94
CA LEU A 274 -9.81 -1.70 15.62
C LEU A 274 -9.23 -2.97 16.25
N ILE A 275 -8.45 -3.68 15.44
CA ILE A 275 -7.68 -4.85 15.89
C ILE A 275 -6.23 -4.40 16.07
N ASN A 276 -5.71 -4.65 17.26
CA ASN A 276 -4.29 -4.43 17.53
C ASN A 276 -3.46 -5.49 16.78
N ILE A 277 -2.49 -5.02 15.99
CA ILE A 277 -1.61 -5.89 15.20
C ILE A 277 -0.29 -6.02 15.96
N ASP A 278 0.10 -7.25 16.27
CA ASP A 278 1.44 -7.55 16.75
C ASP A 278 2.42 -7.58 15.56
N ALA A 279 2.89 -6.38 15.20
CA ALA A 279 3.80 -6.21 14.08
C ALA A 279 5.10 -6.98 14.27
N ALA A 280 5.62 -7.07 15.50
CA ALA A 280 6.85 -7.80 15.78
C ALA A 280 6.70 -9.31 15.56
N LYS A 281 5.51 -9.84 15.79
CA LYS A 281 5.17 -11.24 15.51
C LYS A 281 4.99 -11.50 14.01
N LEU A 282 4.26 -10.63 13.31
CA LEU A 282 3.97 -10.81 11.88
C LEU A 282 5.20 -10.51 11.00
N PHE A 283 6.00 -9.54 11.40
CA PHE A 283 7.14 -9.03 10.63
C PHE A 283 8.37 -8.86 11.53
N PRO A 284 9.00 -9.96 11.96
CA PRO A 284 10.19 -9.89 12.82
C PRO A 284 11.28 -9.00 12.21
N SER A 285 11.86 -8.10 12.98
CA SER A 285 12.90 -7.15 12.56
C SER A 285 12.44 -5.99 11.66
N LEU A 286 11.16 -5.91 11.29
CA LEU A 286 10.64 -4.71 10.63
C LEU A 286 10.39 -3.62 11.67
N ILE A 287 10.97 -2.45 11.44
CA ILE A 287 10.69 -1.27 12.27
C ILE A 287 9.37 -0.69 11.80
N CYS A 288 8.38 -0.69 12.69
CA CYS A 288 7.06 -0.10 12.45
C CYS A 288 6.82 1.03 13.45
N HIS A 289 6.27 2.12 12.96
CA HIS A 289 5.79 3.20 13.81
C HIS A 289 4.33 2.94 14.19
N ARG A 290 3.95 3.41 15.38
CA ARG A 290 2.54 3.42 15.76
C ARG A 290 1.78 4.38 14.86
N GLY A 291 0.49 4.15 14.67
CA GLY A 291 -0.43 5.15 14.14
C GLY A 291 -0.42 6.38 15.04
N ILE A 292 -0.66 7.53 14.45
CA ILE A 292 -0.72 8.79 15.18
C ILE A 292 -2.16 9.09 15.56
N ASP A 293 -2.34 9.68 16.72
CA ASP A 293 -3.64 10.10 17.26
C ASP A 293 -3.77 11.63 17.29
N ASP A 294 -2.70 12.32 16.91
CA ASP A 294 -2.67 13.77 16.77
C ASP A 294 -1.81 14.16 15.55
N TRP A 295 -2.27 15.15 14.78
CA TRP A 295 -1.54 15.69 13.62
C TRP A 295 -1.92 17.14 13.37
N GLN A 296 -1.02 17.86 12.73
CA GLN A 296 -1.19 19.27 12.40
C GLN A 296 -1.81 19.44 11.02
N ILE A 297 -2.68 20.42 10.87
CA ILE A 297 -3.17 20.84 9.57
C ILE A 297 -2.09 21.67 8.89
N LEU A 298 -1.89 21.41 7.61
CA LEU A 298 -0.96 22.16 6.78
C LEU A 298 -1.74 23.05 5.81
N ASP A 299 -1.25 24.26 5.57
CA ASP A 299 -1.71 25.16 4.52
C ASP A 299 -1.29 24.68 3.12
N GLU A 300 -1.47 25.49 2.10
CA GLU A 300 -1.10 25.15 0.71
C GLU A 300 0.40 25.03 0.48
N ASN A 301 1.21 25.66 1.35
CA ASN A 301 2.67 25.65 1.30
C ASN A 301 3.26 24.53 2.21
N ALA A 302 2.39 23.74 2.86
CA ALA A 302 2.72 22.76 3.88
C ALA A 302 3.35 23.38 5.14
N GLU A 303 2.98 24.62 5.45
CA GLU A 303 3.23 25.24 6.75
C GLU A 303 2.10 24.89 7.72
N VAL A 304 2.43 24.79 9.00
CA VAL A 304 1.46 24.47 10.06
C VAL A 304 0.49 25.63 10.23
N VAL A 305 -0.80 25.33 10.16
CA VAL A 305 -1.86 26.29 10.42
C VAL A 305 -2.09 26.37 11.93
N GLU A 306 -1.67 27.47 12.55
CA GLU A 306 -1.84 27.71 14.00
C GLU A 306 -3.27 28.11 14.37
N PHE A 307 -3.96 28.82 13.45
CA PHE A 307 -5.33 29.32 13.65
C PHE A 307 -6.18 29.05 12.41
N TYR A 308 -7.36 28.50 12.59
CA TYR A 308 -8.34 28.25 11.52
C TYR A 308 -9.75 28.51 12.03
N GLU A 309 -10.66 28.90 11.15
CA GLU A 309 -12.08 28.97 11.48
C GLU A 309 -12.70 27.56 11.45
N GLU A 310 -13.62 27.26 12.37
CA GLU A 310 -14.25 25.92 12.51
C GLU A 310 -14.90 25.42 11.20
N ASN A 311 -15.26 26.29 10.28
CA ASN A 311 -15.89 25.95 9.00
C ASN A 311 -14.89 25.71 7.87
N GLU A 312 -13.62 26.02 8.06
CA GLU A 312 -12.58 25.92 7.00
C GLU A 312 -12.11 24.49 6.79
N PHE A 313 -12.08 23.71 7.86
CA PHE A 313 -11.65 22.32 7.84
C PHE A 313 -12.70 21.43 8.51
N LYS A 314 -12.81 20.19 8.00
CA LYS A 314 -13.65 19.20 8.71
C LYS A 314 -13.04 18.92 10.08
N PRO A 315 -13.84 18.78 11.13
CA PRO A 315 -13.36 18.50 12.49
C PRO A 315 -12.42 17.30 12.56
N ILE A 316 -12.67 16.28 11.74
CA ILE A 316 -11.87 15.05 11.69
C ILE A 316 -10.47 15.28 11.08
N TRP A 317 -10.26 16.38 10.35
CA TRP A 317 -8.94 16.72 9.80
C TRP A 317 -8.05 17.45 10.80
N VAL A 318 -8.64 18.01 11.83
CA VAL A 318 -7.94 18.84 12.81
C VAL A 318 -7.11 18.02 13.81
N GLY A 319 -7.26 16.69 13.81
CA GLY A 319 -6.49 15.83 14.71
C GLY A 319 -6.80 16.03 16.19
N GLY A 320 -6.68 15.01 16.94
CA GLY A 320 -6.29 15.16 18.33
C GLY A 320 -7.30 15.38 19.39
N ASP A 321 -8.62 15.45 19.28
CA ASP A 321 -9.24 15.69 20.56
C ASP A 321 -10.40 14.80 21.05
N ARG A 322 -11.12 14.13 20.24
CA ARG A 322 -12.22 13.29 20.77
C ARG A 322 -12.33 11.90 20.15
N TYR A 323 -11.74 11.69 18.98
CA TYR A 323 -12.02 10.50 18.19
C TYR A 323 -10.82 9.56 18.04
N ALA A 324 -9.61 10.10 18.15
CA ALA A 324 -8.38 9.35 17.94
C ALA A 324 -7.83 8.70 19.21
N ARG A 325 -7.89 9.37 20.37
CA ARG A 325 -7.20 8.96 21.62
C ARG A 325 -7.60 7.58 22.16
N GLU A 326 -8.83 7.15 21.91
CA GLU A 326 -9.33 5.87 22.43
C GLU A 326 -9.30 4.72 21.39
N ARG A 327 -9.00 5.01 20.10
CA ARG A 327 -9.30 4.09 19.00
C ARG A 327 -8.19 3.86 17.99
N THR A 328 -7.10 4.62 18.00
CA THR A 328 -5.99 4.42 17.06
C THR A 328 -4.95 3.48 17.65
N SER A 329 -5.00 2.24 17.26
CA SER A 329 -3.92 1.31 17.48
C SER A 329 -3.46 0.73 16.14
N TYR A 330 -2.24 1.11 15.78
CA TYR A 330 -1.40 0.54 14.73
C TYR A 330 -1.87 0.68 13.27
N PHE A 331 -1.31 1.69 12.62
CA PHE A 331 -1.17 1.77 11.18
C PHE A 331 0.28 1.53 10.80
N PHE A 332 0.50 0.80 9.70
CA PHE A 332 1.81 0.76 9.09
C PHE A 332 1.97 1.99 8.21
N LYS A 333 2.86 2.90 8.59
CA LYS A 333 3.38 3.93 7.70
C LYS A 333 4.66 3.41 7.07
N GLU A 334 4.72 3.43 5.76
CA GLU A 334 5.98 3.25 5.03
C GLU A 334 6.87 4.47 5.32
N LEU A 335 8.00 4.25 5.94
CA LEU A 335 9.13 5.17 5.96
C LEU A 335 10.16 4.79 4.91
#